data_a13800da70fe64efe91d5de11894d694
#
_entry.id   a13800da70fe64efe91d5de11894d694
#
_cell.length_a   1.000
_cell.length_b   1.000
_cell.length_c   1.000
_cell.angle_alpha   90.00
_cell.angle_beta   90.00
_cell.angle_gamma   90.00
#
_symmetry.space_group_name_H-M   'P 1'
#
loop_
_entity.id
_entity.type
_entity.pdbx_description
1 polymer ?
#
loop_
_entity_poly.entity_id
_entity_poly.type
_entity_poly.pdbx_seq_one_letter_code
_entity_poly.pdbx_strand_id
1 'polypeptide(L)'
;MILAGDIGGTHTRIALFQQSQNKLEKILDRVYASRDYRSLDEIVSLFVSNENVRVSAACFGIAGPVMHGHVSTPNLAWVVDALQLAKVLQVQTVWLINDLQAHASGIDDLGEADFVHLNTAAGGEGNAALIAAGTGLGEAGLYWDGSMRHAFACEGGHCDFAPRNDLEVELFRFLLNKYSRVSYERVLSGPGLRNVYEFLRDSGRQQEPEWLRDELASAADPTVVISHVGMNGKAAICEQALDIFVSVYGAEAGNLALKLLATGGVYVSGGIAARILPRLQQPAFLQAFVSKGRMQPLMEKIPVKVVNNDQVGVIGAARYAVRQLSTAGVPVE
;
A
#
# COMPACT_ATOMS: atom_id res chain seq x y z
N MET A 1 7.18 25.29 -8.12
CA MET A 1 7.57 24.01 -7.50
C MET A 1 6.38 23.37 -6.79
N ILE A 2 6.33 22.05 -6.72
CA ILE A 2 5.26 21.29 -6.10
C ILE A 2 5.78 20.62 -4.83
N LEU A 3 5.09 20.80 -3.72
CA LEU A 3 5.34 20.08 -2.48
C LEU A 3 4.47 18.84 -2.43
N ALA A 4 5.08 17.70 -2.20
CA ALA A 4 4.35 16.44 -2.07
C ALA A 4 4.70 15.76 -0.75
N GLY A 5 3.74 15.03 -0.19
CA GLY A 5 3.95 14.27 1.03
C GLY A 5 3.32 12.89 0.98
N ASP A 6 3.98 11.95 1.65
CA ASP A 6 3.46 10.62 1.97
C ASP A 6 3.43 10.49 3.49
N ILE A 7 2.21 10.45 4.05
CA ILE A 7 1.94 10.64 5.47
C ILE A 7 1.54 9.32 6.09
N GLY A 8 2.52 8.65 6.66
CA GLY A 8 2.32 7.41 7.40
C GLY A 8 2.30 7.61 8.93
N GLY A 9 1.77 6.64 9.66
CA GLY A 9 1.70 6.69 11.13
C GLY A 9 3.06 6.65 11.85
N THR A 10 4.12 6.20 11.17
CA THR A 10 5.48 6.14 11.73
C THR A 10 6.38 7.21 11.12
N HIS A 11 6.32 7.37 9.81
CA HIS A 11 7.14 8.31 9.06
C HIS A 11 6.27 9.18 8.15
N THR A 12 6.63 10.45 8.08
CA THR A 12 6.12 11.42 7.11
C THR A 12 7.26 11.80 6.18
N ARG A 13 7.12 11.49 4.89
CA ARG A 13 8.07 11.93 3.86
C ARG A 13 7.51 13.15 3.15
N ILE A 14 8.30 14.20 3.10
CA ILE A 14 7.99 15.44 2.36
C ILE A 14 9.05 15.63 1.30
N ALA A 15 8.63 15.90 0.06
CA ALA A 15 9.54 16.14 -1.05
C ALA A 15 9.10 17.32 -1.92
N LEU A 16 10.09 17.98 -2.50
CA LEU A 16 9.91 19.08 -3.44
C LEU A 16 10.20 18.60 -4.85
N PHE A 17 9.28 18.88 -5.75
CA PHE A 17 9.37 18.51 -7.16
C PHE A 17 9.32 19.74 -8.05
N GLN A 18 10.06 19.68 -9.14
CA GLN A 18 9.95 20.57 -10.27
C GLN A 18 9.39 19.79 -11.46
N GLN A 19 8.42 20.37 -12.15
CA GLN A 19 7.96 19.84 -13.41
C GLN A 19 8.80 20.45 -14.57
N SER A 20 9.39 19.58 -15.39
CA SER A 20 10.05 19.97 -16.62
C SER A 20 9.46 19.17 -17.76
N GLN A 21 8.77 19.83 -18.68
CA GLN A 21 7.98 19.18 -19.73
C GLN A 21 6.95 18.22 -19.12
N ASN A 22 7.07 16.92 -19.32
CA ASN A 22 6.15 15.91 -18.74
C ASN A 22 6.81 15.08 -17.63
N LYS A 23 8.03 15.43 -17.20
CA LYS A 23 8.77 14.71 -16.14
C LYS A 23 8.70 15.46 -14.82
N LEU A 24 8.57 14.67 -13.76
CA LEU A 24 8.73 15.13 -12.39
C LEU A 24 10.19 14.91 -11.97
N GLU A 25 10.89 15.99 -11.63
CA GLU A 25 12.22 15.93 -11.08
C GLU A 25 12.16 16.23 -9.58
N LYS A 26 12.62 15.28 -8.77
CA LYS A 26 12.70 15.46 -7.33
C LYS A 26 13.93 16.29 -6.98
N ILE A 27 13.72 17.47 -6.42
CA ILE A 27 14.77 18.42 -6.03
C ILE A 27 15.30 18.12 -4.63
N LEU A 28 14.39 17.78 -3.72
CA LEU A 28 14.70 17.58 -2.31
C LEU A 28 13.70 16.65 -1.67
N ASP A 29 14.13 15.83 -0.69
CA ASP A 29 13.21 15.12 0.19
C ASP A 29 13.77 15.03 1.62
N ARG A 30 12.83 14.90 2.58
CA ARG A 30 13.10 14.70 4.00
C ARG A 30 12.11 13.71 4.57
N VAL A 31 12.59 12.93 5.54
CA VAL A 31 11.75 12.00 6.30
C VAL A 31 11.73 12.44 7.76
N TYR A 32 10.53 12.53 8.30
CA TYR A 32 10.26 12.92 9.69
C TYR A 32 9.64 11.73 10.44
N ALA A 33 10.00 11.54 11.70
CA ALA A 33 9.30 10.60 12.58
C ALA A 33 7.96 11.24 12.97
N SER A 34 6.85 10.73 12.42
CA SER A 34 5.54 11.39 12.54
C SER A 34 5.13 11.66 14.00
N ARG A 35 5.49 10.77 14.92
CA ARG A 35 5.13 10.87 16.35
C ARG A 35 5.86 11.98 17.11
N ASP A 36 6.93 12.52 16.55
CA ASP A 36 7.71 13.60 17.19
C ASP A 36 7.07 14.98 16.97
N TYR A 37 6.01 15.04 16.13
CA TYR A 37 5.34 16.28 15.75
C TYR A 37 3.87 16.24 16.14
N ARG A 38 3.29 17.43 16.40
CA ARG A 38 1.89 17.58 16.82
C ARG A 38 0.92 17.54 15.66
N SER A 39 1.38 17.93 14.46
CA SER A 39 0.54 18.00 13.25
C SER A 39 1.39 17.98 11.98
N LEU A 40 0.73 17.73 10.84
CA LEU A 40 1.36 17.89 9.53
C LEU A 40 1.75 19.35 9.25
N ASP A 41 0.96 20.33 9.74
CA ASP A 41 1.25 21.76 9.59
C ASP A 41 2.62 22.12 10.18
N GLU A 42 2.99 21.54 11.32
CA GLU A 42 4.28 21.76 11.96
C GLU A 42 5.43 21.24 11.07
N ILE A 43 5.31 20.02 10.53
CA ILE A 43 6.32 19.44 9.64
C ILE A 43 6.48 20.26 8.37
N VAL A 44 5.35 20.62 7.74
CA VAL A 44 5.35 21.41 6.50
C VAL A 44 5.93 22.79 6.70
N SER A 45 5.58 23.49 7.80
CA SER A 45 6.16 24.79 8.16
C SER A 45 7.65 24.69 8.36
N LEU A 46 8.11 23.66 9.08
CA LEU A 46 9.53 23.42 9.33
C LEU A 46 10.28 23.15 8.03
N PHE A 47 9.73 22.31 7.13
CA PHE A 47 10.33 22.01 5.84
C PHE A 47 10.52 23.28 4.99
N VAL A 48 9.44 24.06 4.80
CA VAL A 48 9.47 25.27 3.97
C VAL A 48 10.43 26.33 4.53
N SER A 49 10.44 26.51 5.84
CA SER A 49 11.30 27.48 6.51
C SER A 49 12.79 27.10 6.43
N ASN A 50 13.11 25.83 6.68
CA ASN A 50 14.50 25.35 6.67
C ASN A 50 15.12 25.37 5.27
N GLU A 51 14.34 25.02 4.25
CA GLU A 51 14.85 24.91 2.89
C GLU A 51 14.66 26.21 2.08
N ASN A 52 14.01 27.23 2.68
CA ASN A 52 13.75 28.55 2.06
C ASN A 52 13.15 28.44 0.65
N VAL A 53 12.14 27.59 0.49
CA VAL A 53 11.53 27.28 -0.80
C VAL A 53 10.15 27.93 -0.96
N ARG A 54 9.81 28.31 -2.20
CA ARG A 54 8.47 28.74 -2.57
C ARG A 54 7.77 27.62 -3.32
N VAL A 55 6.56 27.32 -2.88
CA VAL A 55 5.69 26.29 -3.45
C VAL A 55 4.56 26.95 -4.23
N SER A 56 4.18 26.41 -5.35
CA SER A 56 3.00 26.84 -6.11
C SER A 56 1.76 26.01 -5.81
N ALA A 57 1.94 24.75 -5.43
CA ALA A 57 0.87 23.85 -5.04
C ALA A 57 1.40 22.69 -4.17
N ALA A 58 0.51 22.02 -3.45
CA ALA A 58 0.90 20.86 -2.66
C ALA A 58 -0.17 19.75 -2.73
N CYS A 59 0.31 18.49 -2.58
CA CYS A 59 -0.56 17.33 -2.42
C CYS A 59 0.03 16.36 -1.39
N PHE A 60 -0.83 15.82 -0.53
CA PHE A 60 -0.43 14.88 0.51
C PHE A 60 -1.26 13.60 0.42
N GLY A 61 -0.59 12.45 0.26
CA GLY A 61 -1.15 11.12 0.42
C GLY A 61 -1.21 10.77 1.90
N ILE A 62 -2.38 10.48 2.43
CA ILE A 62 -2.60 10.29 3.87
C ILE A 62 -3.39 9.02 4.10
N ALA A 63 -2.94 8.19 5.06
CA ALA A 63 -3.68 7.00 5.47
C ALA A 63 -5.05 7.38 6.06
N GLY A 64 -6.10 6.79 5.50
CA GLY A 64 -7.49 6.99 5.90
C GLY A 64 -8.36 7.66 4.84
N PRO A 65 -9.69 7.68 5.05
CA PRO A 65 -10.63 8.26 4.11
C PRO A 65 -10.55 9.78 4.11
N VAL A 66 -10.36 10.35 2.92
CA VAL A 66 -10.40 11.82 2.72
C VAL A 66 -11.81 12.27 2.42
N MET A 67 -12.36 13.12 3.26
CA MET A 67 -13.72 13.64 3.14
C MET A 67 -13.70 15.17 3.08
N HIS A 68 -14.08 15.75 1.94
CA HIS A 68 -14.19 17.21 1.74
C HIS A 68 -12.92 18.00 2.14
N GLY A 69 -11.73 17.45 1.84
CA GLY A 69 -10.47 18.10 2.18
C GLY A 69 -10.03 17.94 3.64
N HIS A 70 -10.64 17.01 4.38
CA HIS A 70 -10.28 16.68 5.77
C HIS A 70 -9.96 15.20 5.92
N VAL A 71 -9.00 14.89 6.78
CA VAL A 71 -8.62 13.53 7.17
C VAL A 71 -8.37 13.47 8.67
N SER A 72 -8.99 12.49 9.34
CA SER A 72 -8.58 12.07 10.69
C SER A 72 -7.70 10.83 10.55
N THR A 73 -6.44 10.94 10.92
CA THR A 73 -5.49 9.84 10.73
C THR A 73 -5.71 8.75 11.79
N PRO A 74 -5.85 7.47 11.41
CA PRO A 74 -6.17 6.41 12.37
C PRO A 74 -5.04 6.10 13.35
N ASN A 75 -3.79 6.38 12.96
CA ASN A 75 -2.59 5.99 13.71
C ASN A 75 -1.85 7.18 14.36
N LEU A 76 -2.34 8.40 14.15
CA LEU A 76 -1.83 9.64 14.72
C LEU A 76 -3.03 10.45 15.22
N ALA A 77 -2.87 11.20 16.30
CA ALA A 77 -3.92 12.09 16.78
C ALA A 77 -4.03 13.39 15.93
N TRP A 78 -3.80 13.28 14.61
CA TRP A 78 -3.83 14.41 13.70
C TRP A 78 -5.18 14.53 12.99
N VAL A 79 -5.64 15.75 12.89
CA VAL A 79 -6.68 16.17 11.95
C VAL A 79 -6.01 17.06 10.93
N VAL A 80 -6.01 16.62 9.66
CA VAL A 80 -5.38 17.35 8.57
C VAL A 80 -6.44 18.04 7.75
N ASP A 81 -6.26 19.32 7.51
CA ASP A 81 -7.18 20.21 6.79
C ASP A 81 -6.44 20.88 5.62
N ALA A 82 -6.93 20.66 4.41
CA ALA A 82 -6.35 21.21 3.19
C ALA A 82 -6.34 22.75 3.17
N LEU A 83 -7.39 23.40 3.69
CA LEU A 83 -7.47 24.86 3.74
C LEU A 83 -6.47 25.46 4.74
N GLN A 84 -6.25 24.78 5.85
CA GLN A 84 -5.25 25.18 6.84
C GLN A 84 -3.83 25.05 6.28
N LEU A 85 -3.53 23.92 5.64
CA LEU A 85 -2.24 23.71 4.97
C LEU A 85 -2.00 24.73 3.85
N ALA A 86 -3.04 25.11 3.09
CA ALA A 86 -2.95 26.13 2.07
C ALA A 86 -2.54 27.51 2.65
N LYS A 87 -3.07 27.88 3.82
CA LYS A 87 -2.67 29.09 4.55
C LYS A 87 -1.22 29.01 5.03
N VAL A 88 -0.81 27.87 5.60
CA VAL A 88 0.56 27.65 6.09
C VAL A 88 1.57 27.76 4.94
N LEU A 89 1.26 27.17 3.80
CA LEU A 89 2.11 27.19 2.60
C LEU A 89 2.00 28.46 1.77
N GLN A 90 1.01 29.31 2.04
CA GLN A 90 0.68 30.51 1.25
C GLN A 90 0.41 30.18 -0.24
N VAL A 91 -0.28 29.05 -0.49
CA VAL A 91 -0.68 28.58 -1.82
C VAL A 91 -2.20 28.66 -1.99
N GLN A 92 -2.66 28.68 -3.24
CA GLN A 92 -4.10 28.71 -3.53
C GLN A 92 -4.77 27.38 -3.22
N THR A 93 -4.10 26.26 -3.48
CA THR A 93 -4.72 24.94 -3.37
C THR A 93 -3.74 23.91 -2.80
N VAL A 94 -4.26 23.14 -1.86
CA VAL A 94 -3.64 21.91 -1.35
C VAL A 94 -4.65 20.77 -1.57
N TRP A 95 -4.16 19.66 -2.10
CA TRP A 95 -4.95 18.44 -2.23
C TRP A 95 -4.55 17.45 -1.15
N LEU A 96 -5.57 16.81 -0.58
CA LEU A 96 -5.42 15.62 0.26
C LEU A 96 -6.01 14.44 -0.50
N ILE A 97 -5.26 13.36 -0.61
CA ILE A 97 -5.70 12.12 -1.22
C ILE A 97 -5.39 10.95 -0.29
N ASN A 98 -6.07 9.83 -0.48
CA ASN A 98 -5.73 8.62 0.25
C ASN A 98 -4.30 8.14 -0.12
N ASP A 99 -3.57 7.51 0.81
CA ASP A 99 -2.21 7.03 0.62
C ASP A 99 -2.11 6.04 -0.56
N LEU A 100 -3.04 5.10 -0.68
CA LEU A 100 -3.08 4.15 -1.80
C LEU A 100 -3.40 4.82 -3.13
N GLN A 101 -4.23 5.87 -3.13
CA GLN A 101 -4.48 6.69 -4.31
C GLN A 101 -3.21 7.43 -4.73
N ALA A 102 -2.41 7.90 -3.75
CA ALA A 102 -1.10 8.48 -4.03
C ALA A 102 -0.17 7.43 -4.65
N HIS A 103 -0.03 6.24 -4.04
CA HIS A 103 0.76 5.16 -4.62
C HIS A 103 0.32 4.83 -6.06
N ALA A 104 -0.98 4.66 -6.29
CA ALA A 104 -1.53 4.37 -7.61
C ALA A 104 -1.21 5.49 -8.62
N SER A 105 -1.30 6.76 -8.21
CA SER A 105 -1.00 7.91 -9.07
C SER A 105 0.45 7.97 -9.52
N GLY A 106 1.38 7.36 -8.76
CA GLY A 106 2.81 7.35 -9.04
C GLY A 106 3.28 6.20 -9.94
N ILE A 107 2.45 5.16 -10.14
CA ILE A 107 2.84 3.94 -10.84
C ILE A 107 3.40 4.21 -12.25
N ASP A 108 2.76 5.09 -13.00
CA ASP A 108 3.14 5.39 -14.39
C ASP A 108 4.38 6.31 -14.48
N ASP A 109 4.86 6.85 -13.35
CA ASP A 109 6.10 7.64 -13.26
C ASP A 109 7.33 6.81 -12.89
N LEU A 110 7.13 5.55 -12.52
CA LEU A 110 8.22 4.65 -12.14
C LEU A 110 8.88 4.05 -13.39
N GLY A 111 10.19 3.80 -13.29
CA GLY A 111 10.97 3.09 -14.30
C GLY A 111 10.86 1.58 -14.13
N GLU A 112 11.25 0.82 -15.16
CA GLU A 112 11.20 -0.65 -15.11
C GLU A 112 12.06 -1.24 -13.98
N ALA A 113 13.15 -0.57 -13.60
CA ALA A 113 14.00 -0.97 -12.48
C ALA A 113 13.32 -0.86 -11.10
N ASP A 114 12.21 -0.12 -11.03
CA ASP A 114 11.42 0.03 -9.80
C ASP A 114 10.43 -1.13 -9.59
N PHE A 115 10.39 -2.09 -10.50
CA PHE A 115 9.50 -3.23 -10.45
C PHE A 115 10.23 -4.56 -10.39
N VAL A 116 9.65 -5.50 -9.65
CA VAL A 116 10.00 -6.92 -9.71
C VAL A 116 8.82 -7.68 -10.29
N HIS A 117 9.02 -8.30 -11.45
CA HIS A 117 7.98 -9.09 -12.11
C HIS A 117 7.76 -10.41 -11.39
N LEU A 118 6.51 -10.75 -11.09
CA LEU A 118 6.14 -12.07 -10.56
C LEU A 118 5.79 -13.05 -11.68
N ASN A 119 5.34 -12.55 -12.84
CA ASN A 119 5.06 -13.36 -14.04
C ASN A 119 5.64 -12.71 -15.31
N THR A 120 5.55 -13.43 -16.43
CA THR A 120 6.05 -12.99 -17.74
C THR A 120 4.96 -12.42 -18.64
N ALA A 121 3.76 -12.17 -18.11
CA ALA A 121 2.68 -11.59 -18.90
C ALA A 121 3.06 -10.17 -19.35
N ALA A 122 2.91 -9.88 -20.63
CA ALA A 122 3.29 -8.58 -21.19
C ALA A 122 2.29 -7.47 -20.82
N GLY A 123 1.03 -7.87 -20.56
CA GLY A 123 -0.06 -6.92 -20.34
C GLY A 123 -0.44 -6.16 -21.60
N GLY A 124 -1.23 -5.11 -21.40
CA GLY A 124 -1.69 -4.24 -22.46
C GLY A 124 -2.19 -2.91 -21.89
N GLU A 125 -2.78 -2.10 -22.75
CA GLU A 125 -3.59 -0.96 -22.32
C GLU A 125 -4.81 -1.46 -21.54
N GLY A 126 -5.22 -0.71 -20.52
CA GLY A 126 -6.38 -1.06 -19.72
C GLY A 126 -6.25 -0.62 -18.27
N ASN A 127 -7.33 -0.88 -17.52
CA ASN A 127 -7.34 -0.62 -16.10
C ASN A 127 -6.22 -1.39 -15.42
N ALA A 128 -5.77 -0.86 -14.29
CA ALA A 128 -4.83 -1.52 -13.44
C ALA A 128 -5.32 -1.52 -11.98
N ALA A 129 -4.67 -2.30 -11.15
CA ALA A 129 -4.99 -2.42 -9.74
C ALA A 129 -3.73 -2.29 -8.89
N LEU A 130 -3.87 -1.74 -7.71
CA LEU A 130 -2.82 -1.69 -6.70
C LEU A 130 -3.34 -2.27 -5.40
N ILE A 131 -2.55 -3.16 -4.79
CA ILE A 131 -2.83 -3.77 -3.50
C ILE A 131 -1.58 -3.69 -2.61
N ALA A 132 -1.73 -3.29 -1.37
CA ALA A 132 -0.62 -3.06 -0.46
C ALA A 132 -0.92 -3.57 0.94
N ALA A 133 -0.17 -4.58 1.38
CA ALA A 133 -0.19 -5.05 2.75
C ALA A 133 0.86 -4.32 3.60
N GLY A 134 0.43 -3.77 4.71
CA GLY A 134 1.24 -3.03 5.68
C GLY A 134 0.66 -3.19 7.10
N THR A 135 0.50 -2.10 7.84
CA THR A 135 -0.26 -2.06 9.10
C THR A 135 -1.71 -2.47 8.88
N GLY A 136 -2.28 -2.10 7.72
CA GLY A 136 -3.56 -2.56 7.20
C GLY A 136 -3.41 -3.20 5.82
N LEU A 137 -4.54 -3.40 5.13
CA LEU A 137 -4.61 -3.79 3.72
C LEU A 137 -5.28 -2.67 2.93
N GLY A 138 -4.51 -2.02 2.08
CA GLY A 138 -5.03 -0.99 1.20
C GLY A 138 -5.14 -1.46 -0.24
N GLU A 139 -6.14 -0.94 -0.94
CA GLU A 139 -6.39 -1.20 -2.36
C GLU A 139 -6.70 0.09 -3.09
N ALA A 140 -6.38 0.14 -4.37
CA ALA A 140 -6.74 1.24 -5.24
C ALA A 140 -6.91 0.75 -6.68
N GLY A 141 -7.75 1.44 -7.44
CA GLY A 141 -7.92 1.20 -8.87
C GLY A 141 -7.26 2.29 -9.72
N LEU A 142 -6.91 1.93 -10.95
CA LEU A 142 -6.45 2.84 -11.98
C LEU A 142 -7.35 2.63 -13.22
N TYR A 143 -8.25 3.56 -13.45
CA TYR A 143 -9.14 3.53 -14.62
C TYR A 143 -8.42 4.03 -15.86
N TRP A 144 -8.47 3.28 -16.98
CA TRP A 144 -7.94 3.64 -18.28
C TRP A 144 -9.00 4.34 -19.12
N ASP A 145 -8.75 5.59 -19.51
CA ASP A 145 -9.68 6.40 -20.31
C ASP A 145 -9.45 6.33 -21.84
N GLY A 146 -8.49 5.50 -22.27
CA GLY A 146 -8.05 5.39 -23.65
C GLY A 146 -6.73 6.15 -23.94
N SER A 147 -6.26 6.95 -23.00
CA SER A 147 -5.03 7.74 -23.13
C SER A 147 -4.13 7.67 -21.88
N MET A 148 -4.72 7.64 -20.70
CA MET A 148 -3.99 7.61 -19.44
C MET A 148 -4.78 6.90 -18.33
N ARG A 149 -4.10 6.54 -17.24
CA ARG A 149 -4.73 5.96 -16.06
C ARG A 149 -5.06 7.03 -15.03
N HIS A 150 -6.26 6.92 -14.46
CA HIS A 150 -6.76 7.76 -13.36
C HIS A 150 -6.88 6.93 -12.10
N ALA A 151 -6.07 7.25 -11.11
CA ALA A 151 -6.10 6.57 -9.82
C ALA A 151 -7.35 6.97 -9.02
N PHE A 152 -8.01 5.99 -8.42
CA PHE A 152 -9.12 6.20 -7.49
C PHE A 152 -8.96 5.31 -6.26
N ALA A 153 -9.35 5.84 -5.11
CA ALA A 153 -9.31 5.14 -3.83
C ALA A 153 -10.47 4.14 -3.70
N CYS A 154 -10.23 3.07 -2.96
CA CYS A 154 -11.25 2.18 -2.44
C CYS A 154 -10.85 1.65 -1.06
N GLU A 155 -11.78 1.03 -0.37
CA GLU A 155 -11.57 0.36 0.93
C GLU A 155 -11.71 -1.16 0.79
N GLY A 156 -11.16 -1.71 -0.30
CA GLY A 156 -11.30 -3.12 -0.66
C GLY A 156 -10.72 -4.09 0.37
N GLY A 157 -9.67 -3.70 1.09
CA GLY A 157 -9.11 -4.49 2.18
C GLY A 157 -10.09 -4.80 3.31
N HIS A 158 -11.14 -4.00 3.43
CA HIS A 158 -12.24 -4.22 4.38
C HIS A 158 -13.37 -5.11 3.83
N CYS A 159 -13.28 -5.62 2.61
CA CYS A 159 -14.22 -6.62 2.10
C CYS A 159 -14.12 -7.93 2.88
N ASP A 160 -15.20 -8.71 2.86
CA ASP A 160 -15.27 -9.98 3.58
C ASP A 160 -14.27 -10.99 3.05
N PHE A 161 -13.54 -11.64 3.95
CA PHE A 161 -12.63 -12.73 3.61
C PHE A 161 -13.40 -13.93 3.07
N ALA A 162 -13.04 -14.39 1.88
CA ALA A 162 -13.65 -15.53 1.20
C ALA A 162 -12.70 -16.74 1.22
N PRO A 163 -12.89 -17.72 2.13
CA PRO A 163 -12.10 -18.94 2.19
C PRO A 163 -12.23 -19.79 0.91
N ARG A 164 -11.12 -20.39 0.44
CA ARG A 164 -11.06 -21.17 -0.81
C ARG A 164 -10.85 -22.67 -0.59
N ASN A 165 -10.48 -23.07 0.61
CA ASN A 165 -10.20 -24.45 1.01
C ASN A 165 -10.50 -24.66 2.49
N ASP A 166 -10.46 -25.92 2.95
CA ASP A 166 -10.81 -26.30 4.33
C ASP A 166 -9.93 -25.59 5.38
N LEU A 167 -8.63 -25.42 5.11
CA LEU A 167 -7.70 -24.72 6.01
C LEU A 167 -8.12 -23.24 6.18
N GLU A 168 -8.46 -22.57 5.09
CA GLU A 168 -8.94 -21.19 5.13
C GLU A 168 -10.34 -21.07 5.78
N VAL A 169 -11.21 -22.07 5.64
CA VAL A 169 -12.50 -22.14 6.35
C VAL A 169 -12.27 -22.26 7.85
N GLU A 170 -11.31 -23.06 8.29
CA GLU A 170 -10.98 -23.18 9.71
C GLU A 170 -10.35 -21.89 10.25
N LEU A 171 -9.42 -21.26 9.49
CA LEU A 171 -8.88 -19.94 9.81
C LEU A 171 -10.00 -18.90 9.95
N PHE A 172 -10.96 -18.87 9.01
CA PHE A 172 -12.11 -17.97 9.08
C PHE A 172 -12.92 -18.18 10.36
N ARG A 173 -13.23 -19.46 10.72
CA ARG A 173 -13.96 -19.79 11.95
C ARG A 173 -13.19 -19.35 13.20
N PHE A 174 -11.89 -19.58 13.23
CA PHE A 174 -11.02 -19.12 14.31
C PHE A 174 -11.08 -17.60 14.47
N LEU A 175 -10.96 -16.86 13.37
CA LEU A 175 -11.02 -15.41 13.37
C LEU A 175 -12.41 -14.86 13.71
N LEU A 176 -13.48 -15.55 13.32
CA LEU A 176 -14.86 -15.17 13.65
C LEU A 176 -15.13 -15.24 15.16
N ASN A 177 -14.46 -16.16 15.88
CA ASN A 177 -14.53 -16.20 17.36
C ASN A 177 -13.79 -15.00 18.03
N LYS A 178 -12.81 -14.43 17.31
CA LYS A 178 -12.01 -13.29 17.82
C LYS A 178 -12.61 -11.94 17.42
N TYR A 179 -13.25 -11.89 16.25
CA TYR A 179 -13.81 -10.69 15.65
C TYR A 179 -15.29 -10.94 15.26
N SER A 180 -16.12 -9.92 15.36
CA SER A 180 -17.53 -10.02 14.92
C SER A 180 -17.67 -10.19 13.40
N ARG A 181 -16.64 -9.82 12.64
CA ARG A 181 -16.55 -9.89 11.19
C ARG A 181 -15.10 -10.12 10.77
N VAL A 182 -14.88 -10.90 9.71
CA VAL A 182 -13.53 -11.16 9.18
C VAL A 182 -13.39 -10.52 7.80
N SER A 183 -12.58 -9.47 7.70
CA SER A 183 -12.19 -8.87 6.43
C SER A 183 -10.88 -9.47 5.92
N TYR A 184 -10.55 -9.22 4.64
CA TYR A 184 -9.23 -9.58 4.11
C TYR A 184 -8.08 -9.00 4.93
N GLU A 185 -8.19 -7.77 5.42
CA GLU A 185 -7.18 -7.15 6.28
C GLU A 185 -6.90 -7.97 7.56
N ARG A 186 -7.88 -8.70 8.10
CA ARG A 186 -7.69 -9.59 9.27
C ARG A 186 -6.75 -10.77 8.98
N VAL A 187 -6.44 -11.01 7.71
CA VAL A 187 -5.48 -12.03 7.24
C VAL A 187 -4.28 -11.40 6.56
N LEU A 188 -4.50 -10.35 5.74
CA LEU A 188 -3.50 -9.73 4.87
C LEU A 188 -3.03 -8.37 5.41
N SER A 189 -2.44 -8.36 6.57
CA SER A 189 -1.78 -7.21 7.18
C SER A 189 -0.72 -7.69 8.17
N GLY A 190 0.02 -6.79 8.79
CA GLY A 190 0.91 -7.16 9.90
C GLY A 190 0.14 -7.88 11.02
N PRO A 191 -0.89 -7.25 11.62
CA PRO A 191 -1.78 -7.95 12.55
C PRO A 191 -2.42 -9.22 11.97
N GLY A 192 -2.70 -9.24 10.66
CA GLY A 192 -3.24 -10.40 9.95
C GLY A 192 -2.29 -11.59 9.94
N LEU A 193 -1.01 -11.36 9.64
CA LEU A 193 0.01 -12.43 9.69
C LEU A 193 0.12 -13.01 11.11
N ARG A 194 0.05 -12.17 12.14
CA ARG A 194 -0.03 -12.62 13.52
C ARG A 194 -1.28 -13.45 13.79
N ASN A 195 -2.44 -13.07 13.28
CA ASN A 195 -3.67 -13.85 13.40
C ASN A 195 -3.54 -15.25 12.79
N VAL A 196 -2.90 -15.36 11.61
CA VAL A 196 -2.62 -16.65 10.95
C VAL A 196 -1.68 -17.49 11.79
N TYR A 197 -0.64 -16.90 12.36
CA TYR A 197 0.28 -17.57 13.27
C TYR A 197 -0.44 -18.10 14.53
N GLU A 198 -1.24 -17.26 15.20
CA GLU A 198 -2.02 -17.64 16.39
C GLU A 198 -3.01 -18.76 16.05
N PHE A 199 -3.65 -18.73 14.89
CA PHE A 199 -4.50 -19.83 14.43
C PHE A 199 -3.74 -21.15 14.34
N LEU A 200 -2.56 -21.18 13.75
CA LEU A 200 -1.77 -22.40 13.61
C LEU A 200 -1.32 -22.96 14.96
N ARG A 201 -0.94 -22.09 15.90
CA ARG A 201 -0.56 -22.46 17.25
C ARG A 201 -1.76 -22.99 18.06
N ASP A 202 -2.83 -22.20 18.13
CA ASP A 202 -3.94 -22.44 19.06
C ASP A 202 -4.86 -23.56 18.60
N SER A 203 -4.90 -23.85 17.29
CA SER A 203 -5.57 -25.03 16.74
C SER A 203 -4.74 -26.32 16.86
N GLY A 204 -3.52 -26.26 17.37
CA GLY A 204 -2.62 -27.40 17.48
C GLY A 204 -2.07 -27.92 16.15
N ARG A 205 -2.22 -27.15 15.05
CA ARG A 205 -1.72 -27.53 13.72
C ARG A 205 -0.21 -27.46 13.64
N GLN A 206 0.40 -26.56 14.39
CA GLN A 206 1.84 -26.42 14.50
C GLN A 206 2.25 -26.22 15.96
N GLN A 207 3.42 -26.76 16.30
CA GLN A 207 4.02 -26.51 17.62
C GLN A 207 4.83 -25.22 17.60
N GLU A 208 4.65 -24.42 18.64
CA GLU A 208 5.48 -23.22 18.86
C GLU A 208 6.73 -23.63 19.65
N PRO A 209 7.95 -23.48 19.08
CA PRO A 209 9.17 -23.68 19.83
C PRO A 209 9.29 -22.70 21.01
N GLU A 210 9.87 -23.16 22.13
CA GLU A 210 10.01 -22.33 23.35
C GLU A 210 10.84 -21.06 23.07
N TRP A 211 11.95 -21.18 22.36
CA TRP A 211 12.78 -20.03 21.99
C TRP A 211 12.00 -18.97 21.19
N LEU A 212 11.07 -19.41 20.31
CA LEU A 212 10.26 -18.50 19.50
C LEU A 212 9.20 -17.78 20.34
N ARG A 213 8.61 -18.49 21.31
CA ARG A 213 7.68 -17.87 22.25
C ARG A 213 8.35 -16.73 23.03
N ASP A 214 9.57 -16.98 23.53
CA ASP A 214 10.33 -15.98 24.30
C ASP A 214 10.73 -14.79 23.43
N GLU A 215 11.15 -15.03 22.18
CA GLU A 215 11.49 -14.00 21.20
C GLU A 215 10.25 -13.14 20.86
N LEU A 216 9.09 -13.78 20.61
CA LEU A 216 7.83 -13.08 20.33
C LEU A 216 7.32 -12.26 21.52
N ALA A 217 7.49 -12.76 22.74
CA ALA A 217 7.06 -12.07 23.96
C ALA A 217 7.89 -10.80 24.23
N SER A 218 9.17 -10.80 23.86
CA SER A 218 10.09 -9.66 24.03
C SER A 218 10.11 -8.68 22.85
N ALA A 219 9.53 -9.05 21.72
CA ALA A 219 9.59 -8.24 20.49
C ALA A 219 8.66 -7.02 20.56
N ALA A 220 9.15 -5.86 20.12
CA ALA A 220 8.33 -4.66 19.94
C ALA A 220 7.23 -4.86 18.87
N ASP A 221 7.52 -5.63 17.82
CA ASP A 221 6.56 -6.06 16.80
C ASP A 221 6.74 -7.55 16.50
N PRO A 222 5.90 -8.43 17.07
CA PRO A 222 5.92 -9.87 16.81
C PRO A 222 5.79 -10.25 15.33
N THR A 223 5.14 -9.41 14.52
CA THR A 223 4.96 -9.67 13.08
C THR A 223 6.29 -9.68 12.33
N VAL A 224 7.21 -8.81 12.73
CA VAL A 224 8.56 -8.75 12.16
C VAL A 224 9.31 -10.04 12.47
N VAL A 225 9.19 -10.57 13.69
CA VAL A 225 9.80 -11.84 14.10
C VAL A 225 9.21 -13.00 13.29
N ILE A 226 7.87 -13.12 13.23
CA ILE A 226 7.19 -14.18 12.47
C ILE A 226 7.65 -14.18 11.02
N SER A 227 7.66 -13.01 10.37
CA SER A 227 8.08 -12.90 8.97
C SER A 227 9.57 -13.25 8.80
N HIS A 228 10.45 -12.75 9.65
CA HIS A 228 11.88 -13.03 9.60
C HIS A 228 12.19 -14.52 9.83
N VAL A 229 11.61 -15.12 10.85
CA VAL A 229 11.79 -16.54 11.19
C VAL A 229 11.28 -17.43 10.05
N GLY A 230 10.09 -17.13 9.49
CA GLY A 230 9.50 -17.88 8.38
C GLY A 230 10.29 -17.72 7.06
N MET A 231 10.80 -16.52 6.77
CA MET A 231 11.64 -16.27 5.59
C MET A 231 12.96 -17.07 5.63
N ASN A 232 13.49 -17.33 6.83
CA ASN A 232 14.74 -18.05 7.03
C ASN A 232 14.55 -19.56 7.31
N GLY A 233 13.31 -20.09 7.27
CA GLY A 233 13.04 -21.52 7.49
C GLY A 233 13.38 -22.01 8.90
N LYS A 234 13.37 -21.12 9.92
CA LYS A 234 13.80 -21.46 11.28
C LYS A 234 12.73 -22.14 12.12
N ALA A 235 11.44 -21.96 11.77
CA ALA A 235 10.31 -22.60 12.45
C ALA A 235 9.17 -22.86 11.48
N ALA A 236 8.69 -24.09 11.43
CA ALA A 236 7.63 -24.54 10.51
C ALA A 236 6.33 -23.74 10.67
N ILE A 237 5.99 -23.34 11.89
CA ILE A 237 4.81 -22.51 12.16
C ILE A 237 4.87 -21.15 11.46
N CYS A 238 6.03 -20.50 11.44
CA CYS A 238 6.23 -19.22 10.77
C CYS A 238 6.25 -19.37 9.24
N GLU A 239 6.85 -20.45 8.74
CA GLU A 239 6.85 -20.78 7.31
C GLU A 239 5.42 -21.00 6.82
N GLN A 240 4.64 -21.83 7.52
CA GLN A 240 3.25 -22.11 7.15
C GLN A 240 2.36 -20.85 7.27
N ALA A 241 2.61 -19.99 8.26
CA ALA A 241 1.92 -18.72 8.38
C ALA A 241 2.16 -17.82 7.15
N LEU A 242 3.41 -17.73 6.68
CA LEU A 242 3.75 -17.02 5.45
C LEU A 242 3.15 -17.66 4.20
N ASP A 243 3.10 -19.00 4.11
CA ASP A 243 2.53 -19.70 2.95
C ASP A 243 1.03 -19.42 2.83
N ILE A 244 0.30 -19.44 3.95
CA ILE A 244 -1.13 -19.05 3.98
C ILE A 244 -1.29 -17.59 3.58
N PHE A 245 -0.51 -16.69 4.18
CA PHE A 245 -0.52 -15.27 3.89
C PHE A 245 -0.29 -15.00 2.39
N VAL A 246 0.76 -15.55 1.80
CA VAL A 246 1.12 -15.38 0.39
C VAL A 246 0.03 -15.93 -0.53
N SER A 247 -0.53 -17.09 -0.21
CA SER A 247 -1.62 -17.70 -0.97
C SER A 247 -2.89 -16.84 -0.94
N VAL A 248 -3.29 -16.33 0.23
CA VAL A 248 -4.45 -15.44 0.35
C VAL A 248 -4.18 -14.10 -0.34
N TYR A 249 -2.93 -13.59 -0.27
CA TYR A 249 -2.53 -12.34 -0.94
C TYR A 249 -2.68 -12.46 -2.47
N GLY A 250 -2.20 -13.55 -3.06
CA GLY A 250 -2.39 -13.83 -4.48
C GLY A 250 -3.87 -13.94 -4.85
N ALA A 251 -4.66 -14.57 -4.00
CA ALA A 251 -6.10 -14.72 -4.24
C ALA A 251 -6.84 -13.38 -4.25
N GLU A 252 -6.57 -12.48 -3.27
CA GLU A 252 -7.23 -11.17 -3.23
C GLU A 252 -6.72 -10.25 -4.33
N ALA A 253 -5.42 -10.26 -4.64
CA ALA A 253 -4.89 -9.57 -5.82
C ALA A 253 -5.61 -10.00 -7.11
N GLY A 254 -5.92 -11.31 -7.24
CA GLY A 254 -6.71 -11.84 -8.34
C GLY A 254 -8.19 -11.44 -8.31
N ASN A 255 -8.80 -11.33 -7.13
CA ASN A 255 -10.17 -10.82 -6.97
C ASN A 255 -10.25 -9.35 -7.39
N LEU A 256 -9.30 -8.54 -6.95
CA LEU A 256 -9.20 -7.13 -7.32
C LEU A 256 -9.01 -6.98 -8.83
N ALA A 257 -8.14 -7.79 -9.44
CA ALA A 257 -7.93 -7.81 -10.88
C ALA A 257 -9.23 -8.11 -11.66
N LEU A 258 -10.05 -9.05 -11.19
CA LEU A 258 -11.35 -9.37 -11.80
C LEU A 258 -12.35 -8.22 -11.64
N LYS A 259 -12.47 -7.65 -10.43
CA LYS A 259 -13.40 -6.56 -10.11
C LYS A 259 -13.16 -5.34 -11.00
N LEU A 260 -11.87 -5.03 -11.26
CA LEU A 260 -11.45 -3.86 -12.05
C LEU A 260 -11.20 -4.18 -13.52
N LEU A 261 -11.24 -5.45 -13.93
CA LEU A 261 -10.75 -5.90 -15.23
C LEU A 261 -9.35 -5.32 -15.53
N ALA A 262 -8.41 -5.58 -14.60
CA ALA A 262 -7.10 -4.94 -14.56
C ALA A 262 -6.12 -5.50 -15.60
N THR A 263 -6.48 -5.43 -16.89
CA THR A 263 -5.66 -5.95 -18.00
C THR A 263 -4.34 -5.20 -18.17
N GLY A 264 -4.25 -3.98 -17.66
CA GLY A 264 -3.02 -3.18 -17.63
C GLY A 264 -2.04 -3.57 -16.53
N GLY A 265 -2.46 -4.45 -15.60
CA GLY A 265 -1.58 -5.01 -14.57
C GLY A 265 -2.08 -4.89 -13.14
N VAL A 266 -1.47 -5.71 -12.29
CA VAL A 266 -1.64 -5.64 -10.82
C VAL A 266 -0.31 -5.30 -10.18
N TYR A 267 -0.32 -4.27 -9.36
CA TYR A 267 0.85 -3.77 -8.64
C TYR A 267 0.73 -4.12 -7.16
N VAL A 268 1.67 -4.92 -6.67
CA VAL A 268 1.77 -5.29 -5.26
C VAL A 268 2.74 -4.34 -4.58
N SER A 269 2.29 -3.57 -3.62
CA SER A 269 3.06 -2.53 -2.93
C SER A 269 3.08 -2.75 -1.42
N GLY A 270 3.67 -1.82 -0.69
CA GLY A 270 3.70 -1.83 0.77
C GLY A 270 4.90 -2.55 1.38
N GLY A 271 5.19 -2.22 2.62
CA GLY A 271 6.41 -2.68 3.30
C GLY A 271 6.47 -4.19 3.55
N ILE A 272 5.33 -4.88 3.63
CA ILE A 272 5.31 -6.34 3.76
C ILE A 272 5.75 -7.00 2.44
N ALA A 273 5.24 -6.53 1.29
CA ALA A 273 5.60 -7.09 0.00
C ALA A 273 7.12 -7.06 -0.26
N ALA A 274 7.77 -5.93 0.01
CA ALA A 274 9.22 -5.82 -0.11
C ALA A 274 9.97 -6.80 0.82
N ARG A 275 9.49 -6.97 2.06
CA ARG A 275 10.11 -7.84 3.06
C ARG A 275 10.00 -9.33 2.73
N ILE A 276 8.87 -9.75 2.15
CA ILE A 276 8.62 -11.17 1.81
C ILE A 276 8.76 -11.45 0.31
N LEU A 277 9.43 -10.57 -0.44
CA LEU A 277 9.56 -10.67 -1.90
C LEU A 277 10.02 -12.06 -2.38
N PRO A 278 11.04 -12.72 -1.76
CA PRO A 278 11.42 -14.08 -2.18
C PRO A 278 10.29 -15.11 -2.04
N ARG A 279 9.34 -14.92 -1.10
CA ARG A 279 8.16 -15.80 -0.97
C ARG A 279 7.09 -15.46 -2.01
N LEU A 280 6.91 -14.18 -2.36
CA LEU A 280 5.99 -13.77 -3.43
C LEU A 280 6.42 -14.29 -4.81
N GLN A 281 7.72 -14.47 -5.03
CA GLN A 281 8.29 -15.05 -6.26
C GLN A 281 8.09 -16.57 -6.35
N GLN A 282 7.70 -17.25 -5.26
CA GLN A 282 7.35 -18.66 -5.28
C GLN A 282 5.98 -18.89 -5.91
N PRO A 283 5.69 -20.12 -6.40
CA PRO A 283 4.44 -20.37 -7.15
C PRO A 283 3.14 -20.05 -6.42
N ALA A 284 3.12 -20.10 -5.09
CA ALA A 284 1.89 -20.01 -4.28
C ALA A 284 1.07 -18.73 -4.53
N PHE A 285 1.73 -17.58 -4.67
CA PHE A 285 1.06 -16.32 -4.98
C PHE A 285 0.37 -16.37 -6.35
N LEU A 286 1.13 -16.70 -7.40
CA LEU A 286 0.60 -16.70 -8.78
C LEU A 286 -0.41 -17.80 -8.99
N GLN A 287 -0.23 -18.98 -8.40
CA GLN A 287 -1.21 -20.05 -8.45
C GLN A 287 -2.56 -19.60 -7.88
N ALA A 288 -2.55 -18.92 -6.73
CA ALA A 288 -3.76 -18.38 -6.13
C ALA A 288 -4.36 -17.23 -6.95
N PHE A 289 -3.52 -16.37 -7.52
CA PHE A 289 -3.92 -15.26 -8.39
C PHE A 289 -4.68 -15.75 -9.64
N VAL A 290 -4.16 -16.76 -10.34
CA VAL A 290 -4.76 -17.25 -11.57
C VAL A 290 -5.90 -18.26 -11.34
N SER A 291 -6.04 -18.82 -10.13
CA SER A 291 -7.07 -19.81 -9.79
C SER A 291 -8.45 -19.18 -9.70
N LYS A 292 -8.99 -18.76 -10.85
CA LYS A 292 -10.29 -18.08 -11.02
C LYS A 292 -11.24 -18.85 -11.95
N GLY A 293 -11.13 -20.19 -11.95
CA GLY A 293 -12.00 -21.08 -12.75
C GLY A 293 -11.97 -20.70 -14.24
N ARG A 294 -13.12 -20.50 -14.84
CA ARG A 294 -13.22 -20.15 -16.27
C ARG A 294 -12.51 -18.84 -16.67
N MET A 295 -12.18 -17.99 -15.71
CA MET A 295 -11.47 -16.74 -15.95
C MET A 295 -9.94 -16.91 -15.93
N GLN A 296 -9.42 -18.09 -15.61
CA GLN A 296 -7.98 -18.36 -15.55
C GLN A 296 -7.22 -17.92 -16.80
N PRO A 297 -7.69 -18.17 -18.07
CA PRO A 297 -6.95 -17.72 -19.26
C PRO A 297 -6.82 -16.20 -19.39
N LEU A 298 -7.74 -15.42 -18.81
CA LEU A 298 -7.62 -13.98 -18.70
C LEU A 298 -6.58 -13.62 -17.65
N MET A 299 -6.64 -14.25 -16.47
CA MET A 299 -5.73 -13.95 -15.36
C MET A 299 -4.26 -14.22 -15.71
N GLU A 300 -3.98 -15.25 -16.48
CA GLU A 300 -2.64 -15.60 -16.95
C GLU A 300 -2.00 -14.53 -17.87
N LYS A 301 -2.82 -13.66 -18.47
CA LYS A 301 -2.36 -12.55 -19.34
C LYS A 301 -2.16 -11.23 -18.59
N ILE A 302 -2.55 -11.15 -17.32
CA ILE A 302 -2.42 -9.95 -16.52
C ILE A 302 -1.01 -9.92 -15.89
N PRO A 303 -0.19 -8.87 -16.16
CA PRO A 303 1.10 -8.73 -15.51
C PRO A 303 0.92 -8.45 -14.01
N VAL A 304 1.75 -9.11 -13.21
CA VAL A 304 1.82 -8.88 -11.78
C VAL A 304 3.22 -8.43 -11.41
N LYS A 305 3.32 -7.26 -10.81
CA LYS A 305 4.60 -6.62 -10.47
C LYS A 305 4.61 -6.21 -9.00
N VAL A 306 5.73 -6.42 -8.31
CA VAL A 306 5.96 -5.83 -6.99
C VAL A 306 6.64 -4.48 -7.18
N VAL A 307 6.11 -3.44 -6.54
CA VAL A 307 6.71 -2.11 -6.52
C VAL A 307 7.87 -2.11 -5.53
N ASN A 308 9.08 -1.90 -6.05
CA ASN A 308 10.32 -1.86 -5.27
C ASN A 308 10.89 -0.44 -5.18
N ASN A 309 10.00 0.53 -4.99
CA ASN A 309 10.36 1.94 -4.80
C ASN A 309 9.54 2.51 -3.63
N ASP A 310 10.22 2.85 -2.54
CA ASP A 310 9.61 3.40 -1.32
C ASP A 310 9.14 4.87 -1.46
N GLN A 311 9.39 5.49 -2.61
CA GLN A 311 9.01 6.87 -2.89
C GLN A 311 7.76 6.96 -3.78
N VAL A 312 7.16 5.84 -4.15
CA VAL A 312 6.00 5.83 -5.06
C VAL A 312 4.85 6.71 -4.54
N GLY A 313 4.61 6.74 -3.23
CA GLY A 313 3.56 7.57 -2.62
C GLY A 313 3.81 9.06 -2.80
N VAL A 314 5.03 9.53 -2.51
CA VAL A 314 5.36 10.95 -2.67
C VAL A 314 5.46 11.37 -4.13
N ILE A 315 5.95 10.50 -5.02
CA ILE A 315 5.94 10.72 -6.49
C ILE A 315 4.50 10.87 -6.98
N GLY A 316 3.62 9.98 -6.54
CA GLY A 316 2.22 9.99 -6.94
C GLY A 316 1.45 11.18 -6.40
N ALA A 317 1.71 11.62 -5.18
CA ALA A 317 1.14 12.86 -4.66
C ALA A 317 1.56 14.07 -5.52
N ALA A 318 2.84 14.15 -5.94
CA ALA A 318 3.32 15.18 -6.85
C ALA A 318 2.62 15.08 -8.23
N ARG A 319 2.51 13.88 -8.79
CA ARG A 319 1.82 13.65 -10.07
C ARG A 319 0.35 14.04 -10.01
N TYR A 320 -0.32 13.72 -8.92
CA TYR A 320 -1.71 14.13 -8.70
C TYR A 320 -1.84 15.66 -8.74
N ALA A 321 -0.99 16.39 -8.01
CA ALA A 321 -1.01 17.86 -8.02
C ALA A 321 -0.81 18.44 -9.42
N VAL A 322 0.15 17.93 -10.20
CA VAL A 322 0.40 18.34 -11.59
C VAL A 322 -0.84 18.17 -12.46
N ARG A 323 -1.49 17.00 -12.37
CA ARG A 323 -2.71 16.71 -13.16
C ARG A 323 -3.84 17.67 -12.81
N GLN A 324 -4.04 17.97 -11.52
CA GLN A 324 -5.08 18.90 -11.09
C GLN A 324 -4.82 20.33 -11.56
N LEU A 325 -3.57 20.81 -11.50
CA LEU A 325 -3.19 22.11 -12.04
C LEU A 325 -3.45 22.21 -13.55
N SER A 326 -3.07 21.17 -14.32
CA SER A 326 -3.29 21.12 -15.76
C SER A 326 -4.79 21.16 -16.11
N THR A 327 -5.63 20.47 -15.35
CA THR A 327 -7.09 20.47 -15.54
C THR A 327 -7.70 21.83 -15.20
N ALA A 328 -7.15 22.54 -14.22
CA ALA A 328 -7.60 23.88 -13.83
C ALA A 328 -7.07 25.00 -14.76
N GLY A 329 -6.25 24.68 -15.75
CA GLY A 329 -5.66 25.67 -16.67
C GLY A 329 -4.62 26.58 -16.01
N VAL A 330 -4.06 26.17 -14.86
CA VAL A 330 -3.03 26.92 -14.12
C VAL A 330 -1.65 26.51 -14.64
N PRO A 331 -0.85 27.45 -15.19
CA PRO A 331 0.53 27.13 -15.59
C PRO A 331 1.34 26.63 -14.40
N VAL A 332 2.07 25.54 -14.57
CA VAL A 332 3.07 25.08 -13.60
C VAL A 332 4.41 25.71 -13.99
N GLU A 333 4.72 26.86 -13.39
CA GLU A 333 6.03 27.52 -13.53
C GLU A 333 7.10 26.88 -12.63
#